data_12e30d5991f20c0299ad43df71334b7f
#
_entry.id   12e30d5991f20c0299ad43df71334b7f
#
_cell.length_a   1.000
_cell.length_b   1.000
_cell.length_c   1.000
_cell.angle_alpha   90.00
_cell.angle_beta   90.00
_cell.angle_gamma   90.00
#
_symmetry.space_group_name_H-M   'P 1'
#
loop_
_entity.id
_entity.type
_entity.pdbx_description
1 polymer ?
#
loop_
_entity_poly.entity_id
_entity_poly.type
_entity_poly.pdbx_seq_one_letter_code
_entity_poly.pdbx_strand_id
1 'polypeptide(L)'
;MRMIAILPATILGCLAQLAAADLIGDGGFAAEGAAAAWNAGAGAEIATDPASRFMRLQADPAKMVMAYQLIPLHGAKALRLSYRARWKGVQRGAQMWHDARVILDFKDKDKQKVSGGPGHPNYNGTSDGWQPRSISMLVPEGAAFLEMMPCLFNAKAGTFDIDDISLVAIDPSEVPPKPAKSAKKETKIDAGGTPPQALKVQGNKILRADGSEIWLQGASVDSLQWSNTGEDIVNNVIGAIDEWKANVVRLPMVEQRWFGQAGGQTDNGAQYREIIDQCVKAASSRGVYLILDLHRFRAPKEEHVAFWKDAANTYKDNPAVIFELFNEPHDISWEAWRDGGDVTDKRKSGDTVAENAEKIVSFRTVGMQALLDAVRSTGARNLVLAGGLDYAYDASGVIKGFALKDKEDVANLAYVAHVYPWKSDWQGKFLDVAKVHPIVMTEVGCDAVRYSFIPANRHENPYTWAPDMIACIQKYKLHWTAFSFHRSCGPPMLMKGDGFVPTPFWGAFVRAALSGSQFTSDRLR
;
A
#
# COMPACT_ATOMS: atom_id res chain seq x y z
N MET A 1 25.37 50.30 -66.38
CA MET A 1 25.59 50.47 -64.96
C MET A 1 25.11 49.20 -64.26
N ARG A 2 26.02 48.32 -63.88
CA ARG A 2 25.72 47.10 -63.14
C ARG A 2 26.08 47.37 -61.70
N MET A 3 25.06 47.29 -60.78
CA MET A 3 25.26 47.36 -59.35
C MET A 3 25.64 45.95 -58.83
N ILE A 4 26.80 45.90 -58.21
CA ILE A 4 27.28 44.71 -57.49
C ILE A 4 26.74 44.78 -56.09
N ALA A 5 25.90 43.80 -55.70
CA ALA A 5 25.41 43.63 -54.30
C ALA A 5 26.44 42.81 -53.55
N ILE A 6 26.98 43.37 -52.48
CA ILE A 6 27.85 42.69 -51.52
C ILE A 6 26.95 42.04 -50.44
N LEU A 7 26.96 40.72 -50.34
CA LEU A 7 26.38 39.98 -49.23
C LEU A 7 27.33 40.00 -48.00
N PRO A 8 26.87 40.21 -46.80
CA PRO A 8 27.69 40.04 -45.60
C PRO A 8 27.84 38.53 -45.26
N ALA A 9 29.07 38.12 -45.05
CA ALA A 9 29.41 36.78 -44.57
C ALA A 9 29.00 36.67 -43.11
N THR A 10 28.03 35.77 -42.82
CA THR A 10 27.64 35.40 -41.47
C THR A 10 28.70 34.44 -40.91
N ILE A 11 29.46 34.89 -39.94
CA ILE A 11 30.39 34.05 -39.17
C ILE A 11 29.53 33.17 -38.24
N LEU A 12 29.42 31.89 -38.58
CA LEU A 12 28.85 30.86 -37.70
C LEU A 12 29.90 30.55 -36.64
N GLY A 13 29.78 31.16 -35.48
CA GLY A 13 30.56 30.82 -34.30
C GLY A 13 30.12 29.44 -33.77
N CYS A 14 30.93 28.43 -34.04
CA CYS A 14 30.82 27.14 -33.36
C CYS A 14 31.23 27.33 -31.89
N LEU A 15 30.25 27.53 -31.02
CA LEU A 15 30.46 27.39 -29.56
C LEU A 15 30.67 25.89 -29.28
N ALA A 16 31.95 25.47 -29.19
CA ALA A 16 32.30 24.20 -28.60
C ALA A 16 31.85 24.23 -27.14
N GLN A 17 30.78 23.52 -26.84
CA GLN A 17 30.39 23.26 -25.48
C GLN A 17 31.50 22.43 -24.83
N LEU A 18 32.33 23.07 -23.99
CA LEU A 18 33.28 22.33 -23.12
C LEU A 18 32.48 21.34 -22.33
N ALA A 19 32.72 20.04 -22.52
CA ALA A 19 32.15 19.00 -21.69
C ALA A 19 32.52 19.28 -20.23
N ALA A 20 31.51 19.37 -19.34
CA ALA A 20 31.75 19.54 -17.92
C ALA A 20 32.62 18.41 -17.41
N ALA A 21 33.65 18.73 -16.61
CA ALA A 21 34.53 17.73 -16.03
C ALA A 21 33.72 16.78 -15.13
N ASP A 22 33.99 15.48 -15.24
CA ASP A 22 33.39 14.48 -14.36
C ASP A 22 33.94 14.66 -12.95
N LEU A 23 33.04 14.75 -11.97
CA LEU A 23 33.40 14.95 -10.56
C LEU A 23 33.70 13.63 -9.85
N ILE A 24 33.29 12.49 -10.43
CA ILE A 24 33.50 11.18 -9.84
C ILE A 24 34.89 10.63 -10.21
N GLY A 25 35.57 10.05 -9.25
CA GLY A 25 36.83 9.37 -9.49
C GLY A 25 36.60 7.94 -9.99
N ASP A 26 37.18 7.59 -11.15
CA ASP A 26 37.17 6.24 -11.72
C ASP A 26 35.79 5.54 -11.70
N GLY A 27 34.81 6.16 -12.34
CA GLY A 27 33.44 5.62 -12.43
C GLY A 27 33.29 4.41 -13.34
N GLY A 28 34.29 4.13 -14.20
CA GLY A 28 34.34 2.95 -15.08
C GLY A 28 35.27 1.85 -14.57
N PHE A 29 35.86 2.01 -13.38
CA PHE A 29 36.73 1.02 -12.72
C PHE A 29 37.89 0.54 -13.60
N ALA A 30 38.39 1.38 -14.48
CA ALA A 30 39.35 1.01 -15.52
C ALA A 30 40.82 1.03 -15.02
N ALA A 31 41.14 1.86 -14.03
CA ALA A 31 42.49 2.04 -13.56
C ALA A 31 42.99 0.84 -12.70
N GLU A 32 44.28 0.45 -12.86
CA GLU A 32 44.93 -0.40 -11.88
C GLU A 32 45.07 0.40 -10.58
N GLY A 33 44.42 -0.08 -9.51
CA GLY A 33 44.28 0.68 -8.27
C GLY A 33 42.98 1.47 -8.16
N ALA A 34 41.99 1.22 -8.99
CA ALA A 34 40.61 1.76 -8.92
C ALA A 34 40.01 1.70 -7.50
N ALA A 35 40.49 0.79 -6.67
CA ALA A 35 40.16 0.75 -5.24
C ALA A 35 40.57 2.01 -4.47
N ALA A 36 41.43 2.87 -5.01
CA ALA A 36 41.86 4.08 -4.33
C ALA A 36 40.82 5.21 -4.39
N ALA A 37 39.95 5.23 -5.41
CA ALA A 37 38.89 6.22 -5.54
C ALA A 37 37.62 5.82 -4.76
N TRP A 38 37.42 4.52 -4.53
CA TRP A 38 36.26 3.96 -3.84
C TRP A 38 36.66 3.28 -2.53
N ASN A 39 36.00 3.64 -1.45
CA ASN A 39 36.12 2.92 -0.20
C ASN A 39 35.21 1.67 -0.26
N ALA A 40 35.78 0.53 -0.61
CA ALA A 40 35.06 -0.73 -0.75
C ALA A 40 35.11 -1.53 0.56
N GLY A 41 33.93 -1.90 1.08
CA GLY A 41 33.79 -2.79 2.23
C GLY A 41 33.95 -4.27 1.86
N ALA A 42 34.02 -5.14 2.85
CA ALA A 42 34.06 -6.59 2.62
C ALA A 42 32.79 -7.03 1.87
N GLY A 43 32.96 -7.79 0.78
CA GLY A 43 31.89 -8.21 -0.13
C GLY A 43 31.66 -7.28 -1.32
N ALA A 44 32.44 -6.20 -1.42
CA ALA A 44 32.52 -5.36 -2.62
C ALA A 44 33.87 -5.62 -3.32
N GLU A 45 33.83 -5.88 -4.62
CA GLU A 45 35.02 -6.20 -5.44
C GLU A 45 34.92 -5.59 -6.83
N ILE A 46 36.05 -5.40 -7.51
CA ILE A 46 36.07 -5.09 -8.91
C ILE A 46 36.03 -6.39 -9.70
N ALA A 47 34.93 -6.63 -10.39
CA ALA A 47 34.72 -7.78 -11.25
C ALA A 47 34.92 -7.38 -12.73
N THR A 48 35.13 -8.38 -13.59
CA THR A 48 35.35 -8.21 -15.03
C THR A 48 34.46 -9.15 -15.81
N ASP A 49 33.84 -8.66 -16.85
CA ASP A 49 33.24 -9.47 -17.92
C ASP A 49 33.88 -9.11 -19.28
N PRO A 50 33.56 -9.82 -20.38
CA PRO A 50 34.22 -9.54 -21.66
C PRO A 50 34.07 -8.11 -22.19
N ALA A 51 33.10 -7.34 -21.67
CA ALA A 51 32.78 -6.00 -22.15
C ALA A 51 33.34 -4.88 -21.24
N SER A 52 33.45 -5.10 -19.94
CA SER A 52 33.87 -4.05 -18.98
C SER A 52 34.32 -4.59 -17.63
N ARG A 53 34.95 -3.69 -16.86
CA ARG A 53 35.17 -3.84 -15.42
C ARG A 53 34.07 -3.07 -14.70
N PHE A 54 33.64 -3.57 -13.54
CA PHE A 54 32.55 -2.98 -12.80
C PHE A 54 32.67 -3.30 -11.30
N MET A 55 32.03 -2.49 -10.44
CA MET A 55 31.92 -2.80 -9.01
C MET A 55 30.81 -3.85 -8.83
N ARG A 56 31.16 -4.96 -8.18
CA ARG A 56 30.23 -6.00 -7.74
C ARG A 56 30.10 -5.99 -6.23
N LEU A 57 28.85 -6.01 -5.75
CA LEU A 57 28.52 -6.24 -4.35
C LEU A 57 27.81 -7.60 -4.23
N GLN A 58 28.29 -8.44 -3.31
CA GLN A 58 27.71 -9.73 -2.99
C GLN A 58 27.05 -9.66 -1.61
N ALA A 59 25.75 -9.98 -1.51
CA ALA A 59 25.03 -9.90 -0.25
C ALA A 59 25.64 -10.78 0.84
N ASP A 60 25.76 -10.21 2.02
CA ASP A 60 26.08 -10.88 3.27
C ASP A 60 24.86 -10.72 4.21
N PRO A 61 24.15 -11.81 4.57
CA PRO A 61 22.93 -11.70 5.40
C PRO A 61 23.17 -11.11 6.79
N ALA A 62 24.42 -11.09 7.26
CA ALA A 62 24.77 -10.59 8.58
C ALA A 62 25.05 -9.08 8.62
N LYS A 63 25.29 -8.44 7.46
CA LYS A 63 25.71 -7.04 7.42
C LYS A 63 25.39 -6.36 6.09
N MET A 64 25.47 -5.04 6.10
CA MET A 64 25.44 -4.22 4.90
C MET A 64 26.76 -4.38 4.12
N VAL A 65 26.65 -4.66 2.81
CA VAL A 65 27.78 -4.63 1.88
C VAL A 65 27.70 -3.34 1.08
N MET A 66 28.80 -2.58 1.01
CA MET A 66 28.81 -1.27 0.36
C MET A 66 30.17 -0.91 -0.22
N ALA A 67 30.14 -0.01 -1.20
CA ALA A 67 31.26 0.83 -1.57
C ALA A 67 30.80 2.28 -1.54
N TYR A 68 31.67 3.25 -1.27
CA TYR A 68 31.29 4.65 -1.28
C TYR A 68 32.40 5.56 -1.76
N GLN A 69 32.00 6.70 -2.30
CA GLN A 69 32.89 7.81 -2.64
C GLN A 69 32.29 9.10 -2.08
N LEU A 70 33.17 9.93 -1.46
CA LEU A 70 32.81 11.28 -1.01
C LEU A 70 33.34 12.28 -2.04
N ILE A 71 32.45 12.86 -2.83
CA ILE A 71 32.74 13.62 -4.04
C ILE A 71 32.65 15.12 -3.74
N PRO A 72 33.75 15.90 -3.88
CA PRO A 72 33.71 17.36 -3.72
C PRO A 72 32.87 18.01 -4.82
N LEU A 73 31.98 18.94 -4.45
CA LEU A 73 31.04 19.57 -5.38
C LEU A 73 31.58 20.83 -6.07
N HIS A 74 32.71 21.38 -5.60
CA HIS A 74 33.36 22.56 -6.18
C HIS A 74 32.43 23.74 -6.46
N GLY A 75 31.36 23.90 -5.62
CA GLY A 75 30.39 24.98 -5.76
C GLY A 75 29.32 24.76 -6.83
N ALA A 76 29.22 23.57 -7.42
CA ALA A 76 28.13 23.21 -8.34
C ALA A 76 26.76 23.48 -7.70
N LYS A 77 25.83 23.99 -8.49
CA LYS A 77 24.44 24.29 -8.05
C LYS A 77 23.45 23.20 -8.45
N ALA A 78 23.80 22.43 -9.46
CA ALA A 78 23.03 21.27 -9.91
C ALA A 78 23.96 20.22 -10.49
N LEU A 79 23.54 18.96 -10.41
CA LEU A 79 24.30 17.79 -10.82
C LEU A 79 23.45 16.86 -11.67
N ARG A 80 24.11 16.15 -12.58
CA ARG A 80 23.56 14.97 -13.24
C ARG A 80 24.45 13.77 -12.93
N LEU A 81 23.85 12.79 -12.24
CA LEU A 81 24.42 11.48 -12.01
C LEU A 81 23.89 10.53 -13.07
N SER A 82 24.79 9.83 -13.77
CA SER A 82 24.42 8.72 -14.66
C SER A 82 25.24 7.48 -14.30
N TYR A 83 24.68 6.30 -14.49
CA TYR A 83 25.34 5.01 -14.30
C TYR A 83 24.53 3.91 -14.96
N ARG A 84 25.10 2.73 -15.11
CA ARG A 84 24.33 1.51 -15.38
C ARG A 84 24.45 0.55 -14.21
N ALA A 85 23.38 -0.19 -13.95
CA ALA A 85 23.36 -1.20 -12.91
C ALA A 85 22.68 -2.48 -13.39
N ARG A 86 23.11 -3.61 -12.87
CA ARG A 86 22.40 -4.88 -12.99
C ARG A 86 22.38 -5.58 -11.64
N TRP A 87 21.34 -6.36 -11.41
CA TRP A 87 21.19 -7.08 -10.15
C TRP A 87 20.60 -8.45 -10.41
N LYS A 88 20.99 -9.43 -9.60
CA LYS A 88 20.56 -10.80 -9.73
C LYS A 88 20.20 -11.40 -8.39
N GLY A 89 18.96 -11.92 -8.28
CA GLY A 89 18.49 -12.64 -7.10
C GLY A 89 18.49 -11.81 -5.82
N VAL A 90 18.33 -10.47 -5.91
CA VAL A 90 18.28 -9.60 -4.74
C VAL A 90 17.01 -9.90 -3.95
N GLN A 91 17.17 -10.38 -2.72
CA GLN A 91 16.08 -10.66 -1.79
C GLN A 91 16.13 -9.67 -0.63
N ARG A 92 14.97 -9.07 -0.34
CA ARG A 92 14.84 -8.15 0.79
C ARG A 92 15.16 -8.81 2.12
N GLY A 93 15.77 -8.05 3.01
CA GLY A 93 15.95 -8.43 4.41
C GLY A 93 14.67 -8.25 5.23
N ALA A 94 14.84 -8.03 6.54
CA ALA A 94 13.74 -7.94 7.49
C ALA A 94 12.85 -6.70 7.32
N GLN A 95 13.35 -5.64 6.67
CA GLN A 95 12.64 -4.39 6.45
C GLN A 95 12.43 -4.13 4.95
N MET A 96 11.41 -3.37 4.59
CA MET A 96 11.10 -3.03 3.19
C MET A 96 12.23 -2.30 2.47
N TRP A 97 13.09 -1.59 3.20
CA TRP A 97 14.26 -0.87 2.68
C TRP A 97 15.56 -1.68 2.75
N HIS A 98 15.51 -2.94 3.15
CA HIS A 98 16.67 -3.84 3.12
C HIS A 98 16.79 -4.49 1.74
N ASP A 99 17.39 -3.76 0.80
CA ASP A 99 17.49 -4.13 -0.62
C ASP A 99 18.82 -3.66 -1.25
N ALA A 100 18.99 -3.83 -2.56
CA ALA A 100 20.05 -3.16 -3.29
C ALA A 100 19.67 -1.71 -3.55
N ARG A 101 20.58 -0.75 -3.33
CA ARG A 101 20.32 0.67 -3.56
C ARG A 101 21.58 1.49 -3.81
N VAL A 102 21.35 2.69 -4.31
CA VAL A 102 22.39 3.72 -4.38
C VAL A 102 21.98 4.85 -3.42
N ILE A 103 22.67 4.96 -2.28
CA ILE A 103 22.43 6.05 -1.34
C ILE A 103 23.16 7.29 -1.83
N LEU A 104 22.46 8.43 -1.81
CA LEU A 104 22.93 9.72 -2.27
C LEU A 104 22.66 10.74 -1.16
N ASP A 105 23.69 11.07 -0.39
CA ASP A 105 23.58 12.02 0.72
C ASP A 105 24.47 13.23 0.49
N PHE A 106 23.90 14.42 0.52
CA PHE A 106 24.68 15.65 0.57
C PHE A 106 25.29 15.85 1.95
N LYS A 107 26.54 16.30 1.99
CA LYS A 107 27.29 16.59 3.21
C LYS A 107 27.81 18.03 3.15
N ASP A 108 27.88 18.69 4.31
CA ASP A 108 28.51 19.99 4.46
C ASP A 108 30.05 19.88 4.54
N LYS A 109 30.72 21.00 4.77
CA LYS A 109 32.20 21.08 4.96
C LYS A 109 32.69 20.20 6.11
N ASP A 110 31.88 19.97 7.12
CA ASP A 110 32.19 19.16 8.31
C ASP A 110 31.72 17.71 8.15
N LYS A 111 31.32 17.32 6.92
CA LYS A 111 30.82 16.01 6.52
C LYS A 111 29.51 15.60 7.24
N GLN A 112 28.76 16.55 7.78
CA GLN A 112 27.43 16.31 8.33
C GLN A 112 26.40 16.27 7.22
N LYS A 113 25.34 15.47 7.40
CA LYS A 113 24.28 15.33 6.40
C LYS A 113 23.49 16.62 6.23
N VAL A 114 23.33 17.07 4.98
CA VAL A 114 22.48 18.20 4.59
C VAL A 114 21.17 17.67 4.04
N SER A 115 20.05 18.24 4.49
CA SER A 115 18.69 17.87 4.01
C SER A 115 18.47 18.30 2.56
N GLY A 116 17.53 17.66 1.87
CA GLY A 116 17.11 18.06 0.52
C GLY A 116 17.75 17.26 -0.61
N GLY A 117 18.44 16.15 -0.30
CA GLY A 117 18.99 15.23 -1.29
C GLY A 117 17.90 14.52 -2.13
N PRO A 118 18.32 13.87 -3.25
CA PRO A 118 17.44 13.07 -4.07
C PRO A 118 17.00 11.80 -3.32
N GLY A 119 15.94 11.14 -3.81
CA GLY A 119 15.57 9.81 -3.34
C GLY A 119 16.67 8.79 -3.68
N HIS A 120 16.75 7.72 -2.90
CA HIS A 120 17.72 6.65 -3.11
C HIS A 120 17.17 5.60 -4.08
N PRO A 121 17.69 5.46 -5.32
CA PRO A 121 17.30 4.38 -6.23
C PRO A 121 17.47 3.01 -5.57
N ASN A 122 16.49 2.13 -5.71
CA ASN A 122 16.51 0.80 -5.12
C ASN A 122 16.12 -0.30 -6.11
N TYR A 123 16.55 -1.54 -5.84
CA TYR A 123 16.48 -2.66 -6.76
C TYR A 123 16.22 -3.96 -6.02
N ASN A 124 15.32 -4.79 -6.59
CA ASN A 124 14.96 -6.10 -6.05
C ASN A 124 14.78 -7.12 -7.17
N GLY A 125 14.86 -8.39 -6.87
CA GLY A 125 14.69 -9.47 -7.85
C GLY A 125 15.90 -9.59 -8.78
N THR A 126 15.67 -9.65 -10.07
CA THR A 126 16.69 -9.79 -11.11
C THR A 126 16.39 -8.83 -12.25
N SER A 127 17.40 -8.11 -12.74
CA SER A 127 17.27 -7.24 -13.92
C SER A 127 17.42 -8.04 -15.21
N ASP A 128 16.86 -7.52 -16.29
CA ASP A 128 17.17 -7.95 -17.65
C ASP A 128 18.45 -7.23 -18.14
N GLY A 129 19.60 -7.79 -17.76
CA GLY A 129 20.92 -7.22 -18.08
C GLY A 129 21.19 -5.85 -17.41
N TRP A 130 22.09 -5.09 -18.03
CA TRP A 130 22.47 -3.75 -17.62
C TRP A 130 21.36 -2.73 -17.88
N GLN A 131 20.99 -1.98 -16.86
CA GLN A 131 19.93 -0.96 -16.89
C GLN A 131 20.54 0.43 -16.69
N PRO A 132 20.43 1.35 -17.66
CA PRO A 132 20.92 2.72 -17.51
C PRO A 132 20.03 3.50 -16.52
N ARG A 133 20.66 4.43 -15.81
CA ARG A 133 20.01 5.37 -14.89
C ARG A 133 20.59 6.77 -15.06
N SER A 134 19.73 7.78 -14.95
CA SER A 134 20.14 9.17 -14.92
C SER A 134 19.29 9.94 -13.91
N ILE A 135 19.92 10.76 -13.07
CA ILE A 135 19.27 11.54 -12.00
C ILE A 135 19.84 12.95 -12.06
N SER A 136 19.00 13.95 -12.36
CA SER A 136 19.34 15.36 -12.21
C SER A 136 18.85 15.87 -10.86
N MET A 137 19.68 16.64 -10.14
CA MET A 137 19.38 17.09 -8.78
C MET A 137 19.94 18.48 -8.52
N LEU A 138 19.22 19.32 -7.79
CA LEU A 138 19.74 20.57 -7.24
C LEU A 138 20.66 20.25 -6.04
N VAL A 139 21.71 21.03 -5.90
CA VAL A 139 22.60 20.97 -4.73
C VAL A 139 21.99 21.84 -3.63
N PRO A 140 21.69 21.28 -2.44
CA PRO A 140 21.17 22.05 -1.33
C PRO A 140 22.17 23.10 -0.84
N GLU A 141 21.66 24.19 -0.30
CA GLU A 141 22.50 25.21 0.34
C GLU A 141 23.33 24.59 1.48
N GLY A 142 24.60 24.98 1.57
CA GLY A 142 25.54 24.45 2.55
C GLY A 142 26.18 23.11 2.20
N ALA A 143 25.77 22.44 1.15
CA ALA A 143 26.40 21.19 0.72
C ALA A 143 27.77 21.46 0.07
N ALA A 144 28.78 20.72 0.54
CA ALA A 144 30.16 20.75 0.01
C ALA A 144 30.55 19.44 -0.70
N PHE A 145 29.89 18.34 -0.34
CA PHE A 145 30.15 17.01 -0.89
C PHE A 145 28.85 16.28 -1.22
N LEU A 146 28.93 15.35 -2.17
CA LEU A 146 27.95 14.29 -2.39
C LEU A 146 28.60 12.96 -1.96
N GLU A 147 28.01 12.27 -1.01
CA GLU A 147 28.35 10.88 -0.70
C GLU A 147 27.49 9.96 -1.56
N MET A 148 28.15 9.23 -2.45
CA MET A 148 27.49 8.20 -3.27
C MET A 148 27.88 6.82 -2.76
N MET A 149 26.88 6.02 -2.40
CA MET A 149 27.08 4.71 -1.79
C MET A 149 26.19 3.66 -2.44
N PRO A 150 26.66 2.95 -3.49
CA PRO A 150 26.03 1.70 -3.92
C PRO A 150 26.16 0.66 -2.80
N CYS A 151 25.06 0.01 -2.44
CA CYS A 151 25.06 -0.97 -1.36
C CYS A 151 23.98 -2.05 -1.53
N LEU A 152 24.22 -3.19 -0.90
CA LEU A 152 23.24 -4.17 -0.49
C LEU A 152 22.91 -3.92 0.98
N PHE A 153 21.85 -3.13 1.22
CA PHE A 153 21.49 -2.67 2.54
C PHE A 153 20.77 -3.77 3.32
N ASN A 154 21.52 -4.57 4.07
CA ASN A 154 21.02 -5.74 4.81
C ASN A 154 20.12 -6.67 3.96
N ALA A 155 20.41 -6.80 2.68
CA ALA A 155 19.71 -7.73 1.80
C ALA A 155 20.03 -9.17 2.17
N LYS A 156 19.03 -10.05 2.10
CA LYS A 156 19.16 -11.47 2.43
C LYS A 156 20.09 -12.24 1.49
N ALA A 157 20.04 -11.90 0.19
CA ALA A 157 20.76 -12.58 -0.87
C ALA A 157 20.85 -11.69 -2.11
N GLY A 158 21.69 -12.08 -3.06
CA GLY A 158 21.81 -11.52 -4.40
C GLY A 158 23.11 -10.78 -4.63
N THR A 159 23.28 -10.32 -5.87
CA THR A 159 24.38 -9.46 -6.33
C THR A 159 23.85 -8.15 -6.87
N PHE A 160 24.64 -7.10 -6.73
CA PHE A 160 24.38 -5.79 -7.30
C PHE A 160 25.67 -5.30 -7.98
N ASP A 161 25.61 -5.14 -9.29
CA ASP A 161 26.72 -4.65 -10.11
C ASP A 161 26.40 -3.22 -10.57
N ILE A 162 27.40 -2.33 -10.55
CA ILE A 162 27.29 -0.94 -11.01
C ILE A 162 28.52 -0.55 -11.82
N ASP A 163 28.33 0.26 -12.88
CA ASP A 163 29.37 0.65 -13.82
C ASP A 163 29.00 1.95 -14.56
N ASP A 164 29.96 2.49 -15.32
CA ASP A 164 29.81 3.72 -16.12
C ASP A 164 29.25 4.90 -15.30
N ILE A 165 29.77 5.06 -14.09
CA ILE A 165 29.30 6.10 -13.17
C ILE A 165 29.91 7.44 -13.59
N SER A 166 29.07 8.44 -13.82
CA SER A 166 29.48 9.80 -14.15
C SER A 166 28.65 10.81 -13.36
N LEU A 167 29.29 11.80 -12.79
CA LEU A 167 28.66 12.89 -12.06
C LEU A 167 29.17 14.22 -12.62
N VAL A 168 28.32 14.95 -13.29
CA VAL A 168 28.70 16.23 -13.91
C VAL A 168 27.87 17.37 -13.35
N ALA A 169 28.51 18.55 -13.24
CA ALA A 169 27.78 19.78 -12.96
C ALA A 169 26.95 20.18 -14.19
N ILE A 170 25.71 20.57 -13.96
CA ILE A 170 24.78 21.02 -14.99
C ILE A 170 24.18 22.37 -14.63
N ASP A 171 23.52 23.03 -15.56
CA ASP A 171 22.75 24.23 -15.26
C ASP A 171 21.54 23.87 -14.39
N PRO A 172 21.20 24.63 -13.33
CA PRO A 172 20.02 24.37 -12.52
C PRO A 172 18.70 24.29 -13.32
N SER A 173 18.61 24.97 -14.46
CA SER A 173 17.43 24.89 -15.34
C SER A 173 17.27 23.53 -16.05
N GLU A 174 18.33 22.72 -16.10
CA GLU A 174 18.28 21.35 -16.63
C GLU A 174 17.74 20.33 -15.63
N VAL A 175 17.61 20.71 -14.36
CA VAL A 175 16.97 19.87 -13.37
C VAL A 175 15.45 19.96 -13.57
N PRO A 176 14.77 18.87 -13.90
CA PRO A 176 13.33 18.89 -14.01
C PRO A 176 12.76 19.50 -12.72
N PRO A 177 11.84 20.47 -12.81
CA PRO A 177 11.19 20.99 -11.62
C PRO A 177 10.64 19.77 -10.87
N LYS A 178 10.92 19.68 -9.56
CA LYS A 178 10.14 18.74 -8.72
C LYS A 178 8.70 18.94 -9.15
N PRO A 179 7.98 17.86 -9.53
CA PRO A 179 6.56 18.02 -9.82
C PRO A 179 6.02 18.87 -8.68
N ALA A 180 5.56 20.08 -9.01
CA ALA A 180 5.02 20.99 -8.04
C ALA A 180 4.06 20.09 -7.26
N LYS A 181 4.23 19.99 -5.94
CA LYS A 181 3.15 19.45 -5.10
C LYS A 181 1.96 20.21 -5.62
N SER A 182 1.11 19.54 -6.40
CA SER A 182 -0.07 20.17 -6.99
C SER A 182 -0.64 20.96 -5.83
N ALA A 183 -0.78 22.28 -5.98
CA ALA A 183 -1.26 23.13 -4.91
C ALA A 183 -2.44 22.35 -4.37
N LYS A 184 -2.34 21.83 -3.13
CA LYS A 184 -3.34 20.90 -2.59
C LYS A 184 -4.62 21.67 -2.80
N LYS A 185 -5.40 21.27 -3.81
CA LYS A 185 -6.70 21.84 -4.08
C LYS A 185 -7.36 21.71 -2.74
N GLU A 186 -7.66 22.81 -2.08
CA GLU A 186 -8.17 22.82 -0.71
C GLU A 186 -9.33 21.83 -0.71
N THR A 187 -9.08 20.65 -0.11
CA THR A 187 -9.96 19.50 -0.33
C THR A 187 -11.16 19.77 0.54
N LYS A 188 -12.27 20.14 -0.08
CA LYS A 188 -13.51 20.44 0.62
C LYS A 188 -14.01 19.15 1.25
N ILE A 189 -13.75 18.95 2.54
CA ILE A 189 -14.19 17.78 3.31
C ILE A 189 -15.71 17.69 3.22
N ASP A 190 -16.40 18.76 3.55
CA ASP A 190 -17.85 18.85 3.42
C ASP A 190 -18.23 19.31 2.01
N ALA A 191 -18.82 18.43 1.21
CA ALA A 191 -19.30 18.75 -0.12
C ALA A 191 -20.64 19.50 -0.12
N GLY A 192 -21.31 19.61 1.05
CA GLY A 192 -22.61 20.25 1.20
C GLY A 192 -23.78 19.48 0.59
N GLY A 193 -23.57 18.20 0.28
CA GLY A 193 -24.63 17.30 -0.22
C GLY A 193 -25.42 16.64 0.92
N THR A 194 -26.43 15.88 0.54
CA THR A 194 -27.28 15.13 1.47
C THR A 194 -26.67 13.77 1.78
N PRO A 195 -26.65 13.33 3.05
CA PRO A 195 -26.26 11.96 3.40
C PRO A 195 -27.09 10.91 2.62
N PRO A 196 -26.51 9.73 2.36
CA PRO A 196 -27.26 8.66 1.70
C PRO A 196 -28.39 8.16 2.62
N GLN A 197 -29.40 7.53 2.02
CA GLN A 197 -30.48 6.93 2.80
C GLN A 197 -29.97 5.78 3.67
N ALA A 198 -30.59 5.55 4.83
CA ALA A 198 -30.30 4.40 5.66
C ALA A 198 -30.46 3.09 4.88
N LEU A 199 -29.59 2.12 5.15
CA LEU A 199 -29.63 0.80 4.56
C LEU A 199 -30.44 -0.15 5.43
N LYS A 200 -31.11 -1.11 4.78
CA LYS A 200 -31.78 -2.25 5.44
C LYS A 200 -31.56 -3.54 4.65
N VAL A 201 -31.46 -4.65 5.37
CA VAL A 201 -31.40 -5.99 4.78
C VAL A 201 -32.82 -6.53 4.61
N GLN A 202 -33.09 -7.14 3.46
CA GLN A 202 -34.29 -7.91 3.21
C GLN A 202 -33.95 -9.16 2.40
N GLY A 203 -34.01 -10.33 3.05
CA GLY A 203 -33.52 -11.57 2.47
C GLY A 203 -32.03 -11.48 2.17
N ASN A 204 -31.63 -11.72 0.94
CA ASN A 204 -30.25 -11.62 0.49
C ASN A 204 -29.90 -10.26 -0.17
N LYS A 205 -30.71 -9.23 0.04
CA LYS A 205 -30.54 -7.92 -0.58
C LYS A 205 -30.28 -6.82 0.44
N ILE A 206 -29.51 -5.82 0.04
CA ILE A 206 -29.37 -4.56 0.75
C ILE A 206 -30.20 -3.52 0.01
N LEU A 207 -31.13 -2.88 0.71
CA LEU A 207 -32.04 -1.88 0.18
C LEU A 207 -31.78 -0.53 0.85
N ARG A 208 -32.11 0.56 0.16
CA ARG A 208 -32.25 1.88 0.75
C ARG A 208 -33.59 1.98 1.52
N ALA A 209 -33.74 3.02 2.31
CA ALA A 209 -34.97 3.25 3.08
C ALA A 209 -36.24 3.36 2.19
N ASP A 210 -36.11 3.84 0.96
CA ASP A 210 -37.18 3.92 -0.02
C ASP A 210 -37.54 2.56 -0.66
N GLY A 211 -36.84 1.49 -0.33
CA GLY A 211 -37.02 0.15 -0.85
C GLY A 211 -36.26 -0.15 -2.14
N SER A 212 -35.55 0.81 -2.71
CA SER A 212 -34.71 0.58 -3.89
C SER A 212 -33.48 -0.26 -3.53
N GLU A 213 -33.14 -1.21 -4.40
CA GLU A 213 -31.93 -2.03 -4.23
C GLU A 213 -30.67 -1.19 -4.50
N ILE A 214 -29.64 -1.40 -3.69
CA ILE A 214 -28.33 -0.79 -3.92
C ILE A 214 -27.29 -1.88 -4.23
N TRP A 215 -26.34 -1.54 -5.07
CA TRP A 215 -25.13 -2.31 -5.28
C TRP A 215 -23.93 -1.50 -4.80
N LEU A 216 -23.38 -1.87 -3.63
CA LEU A 216 -22.21 -1.21 -3.04
C LEU A 216 -20.95 -1.62 -3.79
N GLN A 217 -20.21 -0.65 -4.32
CA GLN A 217 -19.00 -0.84 -5.09
C GLN A 217 -17.98 0.25 -4.73
N GLY A 218 -16.76 -0.14 -4.37
CA GLY A 218 -15.79 0.85 -3.97
C GLY A 218 -14.41 0.30 -3.63
N ALA A 219 -13.78 0.92 -2.64
CA ALA A 219 -12.39 0.64 -2.29
C ALA A 219 -12.14 0.70 -0.79
N SER A 220 -11.20 -0.12 -0.31
CA SER A 220 -10.61 -0.01 1.02
C SER A 220 -9.52 1.05 0.99
N VAL A 221 -9.65 2.05 1.84
CA VAL A 221 -8.70 3.17 1.97
C VAL A 221 -7.94 2.98 3.28
N ASP A 222 -6.70 2.53 3.15
CA ASP A 222 -5.89 2.04 4.25
C ASP A 222 -4.95 3.11 4.79
N SER A 223 -4.57 3.00 6.02
CA SER A 223 -3.45 3.57 6.77
C SER A 223 -3.77 3.85 8.25
N LEU A 224 -5.03 3.97 8.66
CA LEU A 224 -5.37 4.20 10.06
C LEU A 224 -5.12 2.97 10.95
N GLN A 225 -5.02 1.77 10.40
CA GLN A 225 -4.66 0.58 11.15
C GLN A 225 -3.18 0.55 11.59
N TRP A 226 -2.29 1.32 10.94
CA TRP A 226 -0.88 1.44 11.34
C TRP A 226 -0.42 2.87 11.65
N SER A 227 -1.20 3.90 11.34
CA SER A 227 -0.84 5.30 11.54
C SER A 227 -1.84 6.01 12.46
N ASN A 228 -1.34 6.87 13.36
CA ASN A 228 -2.19 7.70 14.24
C ASN A 228 -2.91 8.82 13.49
N THR A 229 -2.37 9.23 12.33
CA THR A 229 -2.88 10.36 11.54
C THR A 229 -3.29 9.98 10.12
N GLY A 230 -3.09 8.71 9.74
CA GLY A 230 -3.25 8.26 8.37
C GLY A 230 -2.18 8.79 7.41
N GLU A 231 -2.21 8.32 6.17
CA GLU A 231 -1.32 8.74 5.09
C GLU A 231 -2.16 9.45 4.02
N ASP A 232 -2.49 10.72 4.27
CA ASP A 232 -3.39 11.54 3.44
C ASP A 232 -4.81 10.94 3.32
N ILE A 233 -5.28 10.28 4.40
CA ILE A 233 -6.44 9.38 4.39
C ILE A 233 -7.73 10.07 3.94
N VAL A 234 -7.99 11.31 4.39
CA VAL A 234 -9.19 12.05 4.02
C VAL A 234 -9.22 12.35 2.52
N ASN A 235 -8.08 12.76 1.94
CA ASN A 235 -7.96 12.97 0.50
C ASN A 235 -8.10 11.66 -0.28
N ASN A 236 -7.59 10.56 0.25
CA ASN A 236 -7.73 9.24 -0.38
C ASN A 236 -9.20 8.78 -0.38
N VAL A 237 -9.94 9.01 0.70
CA VAL A 237 -11.41 8.78 0.73
C VAL A 237 -12.12 9.60 -0.33
N ILE A 238 -11.82 10.90 -0.41
CA ILE A 238 -12.42 11.80 -1.41
C ILE A 238 -12.04 11.38 -2.83
N GLY A 239 -10.78 11.01 -3.06
CA GLY A 239 -10.31 10.53 -4.37
C GLY A 239 -10.98 9.23 -4.83
N ALA A 240 -11.20 8.29 -3.91
CA ALA A 240 -11.95 7.06 -4.22
C ALA A 240 -13.40 7.39 -4.64
N ILE A 241 -14.02 8.38 -4.02
CA ILE A 241 -15.39 8.80 -4.31
C ILE A 241 -15.47 9.63 -5.60
N ASP A 242 -14.77 10.75 -5.62
CA ASP A 242 -14.93 11.77 -6.67
C ASP A 242 -14.31 11.34 -8.00
N GLU A 243 -13.14 10.65 -7.96
CA GLU A 243 -12.41 10.28 -9.17
C GLU A 243 -12.60 8.83 -9.60
N TRP A 244 -12.81 7.90 -8.65
CA TRP A 244 -12.99 6.48 -8.97
C TRP A 244 -14.44 6.01 -8.88
N LYS A 245 -15.38 6.92 -8.52
CA LYS A 245 -16.82 6.65 -8.50
C LYS A 245 -17.24 5.58 -7.49
N ALA A 246 -16.48 5.40 -6.41
CA ALA A 246 -16.88 4.55 -5.31
C ALA A 246 -18.18 5.09 -4.68
N ASN A 247 -19.15 4.21 -4.44
CA ASN A 247 -20.35 4.55 -3.66
C ASN A 247 -20.33 3.99 -2.23
N VAL A 248 -19.25 3.27 -1.91
CA VAL A 248 -18.88 2.84 -0.58
C VAL A 248 -17.35 2.87 -0.43
N VAL A 249 -16.88 3.30 0.73
CA VAL A 249 -15.45 3.26 1.09
C VAL A 249 -15.30 2.47 2.38
N ARG A 250 -14.32 1.58 2.46
CA ARG A 250 -13.96 0.89 3.69
C ARG A 250 -12.78 1.59 4.36
N LEU A 251 -12.86 1.77 5.66
CA LEU A 251 -11.85 2.45 6.47
C LEU A 251 -11.38 1.52 7.60
N PRO A 252 -10.25 0.81 7.43
CA PRO A 252 -9.64 -0.01 8.48
C PRO A 252 -9.11 0.84 9.62
N MET A 253 -9.46 0.49 10.86
CA MET A 253 -9.03 1.19 12.07
C MET A 253 -8.82 0.22 13.23
N VAL A 254 -8.20 0.66 14.33
CA VAL A 254 -7.90 -0.18 15.48
C VAL A 254 -8.28 0.50 16.79
N GLU A 255 -8.77 -0.29 17.76
CA GLU A 255 -9.24 0.18 19.06
C GLU A 255 -8.13 0.86 19.88
N GLN A 256 -6.90 0.36 19.80
CA GLN A 256 -5.78 0.95 20.54
C GLN A 256 -5.53 2.41 20.14
N ARG A 257 -5.67 2.74 18.86
CA ARG A 257 -5.53 4.12 18.37
C ARG A 257 -6.78 4.95 18.68
N TRP A 258 -7.95 4.31 18.64
CA TRP A 258 -9.20 4.95 19.02
C TRP A 258 -9.18 5.46 20.45
N PHE A 259 -8.65 4.66 21.38
CA PHE A 259 -8.53 5.02 22.79
C PHE A 259 -7.20 5.69 23.18
N GLY A 260 -6.34 6.05 22.21
CA GLY A 260 -5.09 6.76 22.49
C GLY A 260 -4.01 5.88 23.15
N GLN A 261 -4.10 4.56 23.02
CA GLN A 261 -3.18 3.60 23.65
C GLN A 261 -2.01 3.21 22.75
N ALA A 262 -1.99 3.66 21.49
CA ALA A 262 -0.89 3.38 20.58
C ALA A 262 0.29 4.34 20.82
N GLY A 263 1.51 3.89 20.52
CA GLY A 263 2.70 4.72 20.68
C GLY A 263 2.60 6.05 19.93
N GLY A 264 3.06 7.12 20.59
CA GLY A 264 3.07 8.47 20.04
C GLY A 264 1.74 9.26 20.16
N GLN A 265 0.70 8.68 20.75
CA GLN A 265 -0.53 9.40 21.07
C GLN A 265 -0.43 9.98 22.50
N THR A 266 -0.83 11.24 22.67
CA THR A 266 -0.81 11.94 23.96
C THR A 266 -2.15 12.63 24.28
N ASP A 267 -3.17 12.41 23.43
CA ASP A 267 -4.45 13.08 23.41
C ASP A 267 -5.64 12.15 23.64
N ASN A 268 -5.39 10.96 24.19
CA ASN A 268 -6.40 9.90 24.37
C ASN A 268 -7.13 9.54 23.06
N GLY A 269 -6.43 9.63 21.92
CA GLY A 269 -6.95 9.30 20.60
C GLY A 269 -7.87 10.34 19.97
N ALA A 270 -7.91 11.57 20.50
CA ALA A 270 -8.80 12.61 20.00
C ALA A 270 -8.52 12.96 18.54
N GLN A 271 -7.24 13.15 18.17
CA GLN A 271 -6.86 13.43 16.79
C GLN A 271 -7.22 12.27 15.84
N TYR A 272 -7.04 11.03 16.30
CA TYR A 272 -7.38 9.85 15.50
C TYR A 272 -8.88 9.80 15.20
N ARG A 273 -9.73 10.01 16.21
CA ARG A 273 -11.19 10.06 16.05
C ARG A 273 -11.62 11.25 15.19
N GLU A 274 -10.99 12.42 15.32
CA GLU A 274 -11.28 13.58 14.47
C GLU A 274 -11.01 13.29 13.00
N ILE A 275 -9.92 12.60 12.66
CA ILE A 275 -9.63 12.20 11.28
C ILE A 275 -10.68 11.22 10.74
N ILE A 276 -11.15 10.30 11.56
CA ILE A 276 -12.26 9.39 11.19
C ILE A 276 -13.54 10.20 10.96
N ASP A 277 -13.85 11.18 11.83
CA ASP A 277 -14.99 12.09 11.65
C ASP A 277 -14.90 12.86 10.33
N GLN A 278 -13.72 13.33 9.95
CA GLN A 278 -13.50 13.99 8.67
C GLN A 278 -13.74 13.03 7.49
N CYS A 279 -13.31 11.76 7.59
CA CYS A 279 -13.62 10.75 6.57
C CYS A 279 -15.12 10.46 6.48
N VAL A 280 -15.80 10.30 7.63
CA VAL A 280 -17.25 10.11 7.70
C VAL A 280 -17.98 11.30 7.09
N LYS A 281 -17.60 12.53 7.42
CA LYS A 281 -18.17 13.75 6.87
C LYS A 281 -17.94 13.87 5.35
N ALA A 282 -16.73 13.51 4.89
CA ALA A 282 -16.39 13.54 3.47
C ALA A 282 -17.26 12.58 2.64
N ALA A 283 -17.47 11.36 3.13
CA ALA A 283 -18.32 10.37 2.46
C ALA A 283 -19.80 10.75 2.57
N SER A 284 -20.30 11.04 3.77
CA SER A 284 -21.69 11.35 4.04
C SER A 284 -22.18 12.56 3.23
N SER A 285 -21.42 13.66 3.18
CA SER A 285 -21.76 14.86 2.41
C SER A 285 -21.68 14.67 0.88
N ARG A 286 -21.21 13.53 0.40
CA ARG A 286 -21.20 13.10 -1.01
C ARG A 286 -22.26 12.05 -1.33
N GLY A 287 -23.11 11.70 -0.36
CA GLY A 287 -24.11 10.64 -0.51
C GLY A 287 -23.52 9.22 -0.59
N VAL A 288 -22.33 9.00 -0.02
CA VAL A 288 -21.57 7.76 -0.10
C VAL A 288 -21.49 7.10 1.27
N TYR A 289 -21.52 5.76 1.29
CA TYR A 289 -21.39 4.98 2.53
C TYR A 289 -19.94 4.80 2.94
N LEU A 290 -19.72 4.70 4.26
CA LEU A 290 -18.40 4.42 4.84
C LEU A 290 -18.50 3.21 5.77
N ILE A 291 -17.73 2.16 5.49
CA ILE A 291 -17.57 1.00 6.35
C ILE A 291 -16.46 1.31 7.35
N LEU A 292 -16.80 1.34 8.62
CA LEU A 292 -15.84 1.39 9.71
C LEU A 292 -15.50 -0.04 10.11
N ASP A 293 -14.27 -0.46 9.84
CA ASP A 293 -13.78 -1.82 10.10
C ASP A 293 -12.87 -1.85 11.34
N LEU A 294 -13.19 -2.72 12.29
CA LEU A 294 -12.26 -3.06 13.36
C LEU A 294 -11.21 -4.04 12.83
N HIS A 295 -10.06 -3.49 12.42
CA HIS A 295 -9.01 -4.21 11.70
C HIS A 295 -8.16 -5.09 12.61
N ARG A 296 -8.77 -6.17 13.08
CA ARG A 296 -8.14 -7.15 13.96
C ARG A 296 -8.22 -8.55 13.39
N PHE A 297 -7.39 -9.42 13.90
CA PHE A 297 -7.17 -10.77 13.41
C PHE A 297 -7.42 -11.80 14.51
N ARG A 298 -7.68 -13.03 14.14
CA ARG A 298 -7.85 -14.21 14.98
C ARG A 298 -9.22 -14.32 15.59
N ALA A 299 -9.49 -13.62 16.69
CA ALA A 299 -10.77 -13.68 17.40
C ALA A 299 -11.00 -12.43 18.26
N PRO A 300 -12.25 -11.98 18.40
CA PRO A 300 -12.59 -10.81 19.18
C PRO A 300 -12.39 -11.02 20.68
N LYS A 301 -12.04 -9.93 21.39
CA LYS A 301 -11.80 -9.88 22.82
C LYS A 301 -12.63 -8.79 23.49
N GLU A 302 -12.56 -8.68 24.81
CA GLU A 302 -13.36 -7.72 25.59
C GLU A 302 -13.08 -6.26 25.21
N GLU A 303 -11.84 -5.91 24.89
CA GLU A 303 -11.49 -4.56 24.41
C GLU A 303 -12.23 -4.16 23.12
N HIS A 304 -12.59 -5.13 22.29
CA HIS A 304 -13.34 -4.91 21.05
C HIS A 304 -14.85 -4.66 21.34
N VAL A 305 -15.39 -5.23 22.41
CA VAL A 305 -16.74 -4.91 22.90
C VAL A 305 -16.81 -3.46 23.37
N ALA A 306 -15.81 -3.02 24.14
CA ALA A 306 -15.72 -1.63 24.59
C ALA A 306 -15.59 -0.65 23.41
N PHE A 307 -14.77 -1.01 22.41
CA PHE A 307 -14.62 -0.23 21.19
C PHE A 307 -15.96 -0.05 20.45
N TRP A 308 -16.72 -1.14 20.23
CA TRP A 308 -17.97 -1.05 19.51
C TRP A 308 -19.07 -0.31 20.27
N LYS A 309 -19.08 -0.37 21.61
CA LYS A 309 -20.00 0.47 22.41
C LYS A 309 -19.73 1.96 22.20
N ASP A 310 -18.47 2.36 22.10
CA ASP A 310 -18.09 3.76 21.92
C ASP A 310 -18.27 4.21 20.45
N ALA A 311 -17.69 3.49 19.50
CA ALA A 311 -17.73 3.83 18.07
C ALA A 311 -19.17 3.80 17.51
N ALA A 312 -19.95 2.77 17.86
CA ALA A 312 -21.34 2.68 17.41
C ALA A 312 -22.21 3.77 18.05
N ASN A 313 -21.99 4.12 19.32
CA ASN A 313 -22.72 5.23 19.94
C ASN A 313 -22.39 6.59 19.29
N THR A 314 -21.14 6.76 18.81
CA THR A 314 -20.71 7.98 18.09
C THR A 314 -21.43 8.14 16.76
N TYR A 315 -21.61 7.03 16.01
CA TYR A 315 -22.08 7.10 14.61
C TYR A 315 -23.49 6.51 14.38
N LYS A 316 -24.21 6.06 15.41
CA LYS A 316 -25.51 5.41 15.29
C LYS A 316 -26.58 6.17 14.49
N ASP A 317 -26.51 7.50 14.52
CA ASP A 317 -27.48 8.39 13.88
C ASP A 317 -27.03 8.83 12.46
N ASN A 318 -25.85 8.39 12.00
CA ASN A 318 -25.38 8.69 10.65
C ASN A 318 -25.71 7.53 9.70
N PRO A 319 -26.64 7.70 8.76
CA PRO A 319 -27.07 6.63 7.85
C PRO A 319 -25.99 6.22 6.84
N ALA A 320 -24.95 7.01 6.67
CA ALA A 320 -23.82 6.68 5.80
C ALA A 320 -22.89 5.61 6.40
N VAL A 321 -22.91 5.43 7.72
CA VAL A 321 -21.95 4.56 8.42
C VAL A 321 -22.46 3.12 8.47
N ILE A 322 -21.57 2.20 8.12
CA ILE A 322 -21.72 0.73 8.19
C ILE A 322 -20.67 0.23 9.17
N PHE A 323 -21.00 -0.72 10.04
CA PHE A 323 -20.07 -1.28 11.03
C PHE A 323 -19.61 -2.68 10.62
N GLU A 324 -18.32 -2.87 10.36
CA GLU A 324 -17.71 -4.19 10.15
C GLU A 324 -17.06 -4.66 11.46
N LEU A 325 -17.67 -5.66 12.08
CA LEU A 325 -17.42 -6.03 13.47
C LEU A 325 -15.97 -6.44 13.74
N PHE A 326 -15.33 -7.13 12.79
CA PHE A 326 -13.99 -7.68 12.95
C PHE A 326 -13.44 -8.10 11.59
N ASN A 327 -12.24 -7.62 11.24
CA ASN A 327 -11.64 -7.80 9.92
C ASN A 327 -11.49 -9.27 9.50
N GLU A 328 -10.65 -10.04 10.20
CA GLU A 328 -10.28 -11.38 9.75
C GLU A 328 -10.26 -12.43 10.87
N PRO A 329 -11.42 -13.01 11.23
CA PRO A 329 -11.48 -14.18 12.11
C PRO A 329 -10.83 -15.41 11.44
N HIS A 330 -9.98 -16.13 12.19
CA HIS A 330 -9.34 -17.33 11.68
C HIS A 330 -8.87 -18.28 12.78
N ASP A 331 -8.59 -19.55 12.42
CA ASP A 331 -8.05 -20.60 13.30
C ASP A 331 -8.82 -20.75 14.63
N ILE A 332 -10.12 -20.66 14.59
CA ILE A 332 -11.06 -20.95 15.69
C ILE A 332 -12.22 -21.76 15.14
N SER A 333 -13.01 -22.38 16.02
CA SER A 333 -14.24 -23.07 15.61
C SER A 333 -15.38 -22.10 15.34
N TRP A 334 -16.42 -22.55 14.63
CA TRP A 334 -17.62 -21.75 14.40
C TRP A 334 -18.38 -21.42 15.68
N GLU A 335 -18.35 -22.31 16.68
CA GLU A 335 -18.91 -22.08 18.02
C GLU A 335 -18.17 -20.91 18.70
N ALA A 336 -16.84 -20.99 18.74
CA ALA A 336 -16.01 -19.91 19.32
C ALA A 336 -16.14 -18.60 18.53
N TRP A 337 -16.29 -18.68 17.21
CA TRP A 337 -16.54 -17.52 16.34
C TRP A 337 -17.88 -16.82 16.73
N ARG A 338 -18.96 -17.58 16.92
CA ARG A 338 -20.25 -17.00 17.23
C ARG A 338 -20.38 -16.63 18.71
N ASP A 339 -20.16 -17.59 19.60
CA ASP A 339 -20.56 -17.52 21.01
C ASP A 339 -19.41 -17.20 21.97
N GLY A 340 -18.18 -17.17 21.45
CA GLY A 340 -16.98 -17.05 22.27
C GLY A 340 -16.56 -18.35 22.93
N GLY A 341 -15.58 -18.27 23.79
CA GLY A 341 -15.02 -19.42 24.48
C GLY A 341 -13.50 -19.37 24.58
N ASP A 342 -12.92 -20.47 25.06
CA ASP A 342 -11.47 -20.55 25.20
C ASP A 342 -10.81 -20.94 23.89
N VAL A 343 -9.81 -20.17 23.51
CA VAL A 343 -8.99 -20.38 22.31
C VAL A 343 -7.57 -20.69 22.73
N THR A 344 -7.04 -21.81 22.25
CA THR A 344 -5.65 -22.20 22.49
C THR A 344 -4.90 -22.21 21.17
N ASP A 345 -3.77 -21.52 21.12
CA ASP A 345 -2.93 -21.38 19.95
C ASP A 345 -1.49 -21.81 20.26
N LYS A 346 -0.89 -22.55 19.35
CA LYS A 346 0.54 -22.83 19.37
C LYS A 346 1.23 -21.79 18.51
N ARG A 347 1.90 -20.83 19.14
CA ARG A 347 2.73 -19.85 18.41
C ARG A 347 4.18 -20.32 18.38
N LYS A 348 4.77 -20.35 17.20
CA LYS A 348 6.23 -20.33 17.07
C LYS A 348 6.70 -18.96 17.52
N SER A 349 7.57 -18.89 18.51
CA SER A 349 8.17 -17.63 18.93
C SER A 349 9.02 -17.09 17.77
N GLY A 350 8.60 -15.98 17.18
CA GLY A 350 9.04 -15.55 15.85
C GLY A 350 10.29 -14.69 15.79
N ASP A 351 10.91 -14.28 16.91
CA ASP A 351 11.89 -13.19 16.83
C ASP A 351 13.21 -13.40 17.57
N THR A 352 13.46 -14.52 18.21
CA THR A 352 14.79 -14.81 18.74
C THR A 352 15.22 -16.24 18.40
N VAL A 353 16.35 -16.34 17.75
CA VAL A 353 17.00 -17.59 17.31
C VAL A 353 17.29 -18.58 18.48
N ALA A 354 17.14 -18.13 19.70
CA ALA A 354 17.41 -18.92 20.91
C ALA A 354 16.20 -19.71 21.44
N GLU A 355 14.98 -19.42 20.99
CA GLU A 355 13.78 -20.05 21.56
C GLU A 355 12.81 -20.52 20.46
N ASN A 356 13.16 -21.60 19.78
CA ASN A 356 12.23 -22.40 18.96
C ASN A 356 11.17 -23.15 19.81
N ALA A 357 10.84 -22.65 21.00
CA ALA A 357 9.79 -23.22 21.82
C ALA A 357 8.43 -22.76 21.30
N GLU A 358 7.58 -23.71 20.92
CA GLU A 358 6.15 -23.46 20.70
C GLU A 358 5.55 -22.93 22.01
N LYS A 359 5.20 -21.64 22.05
CA LYS A 359 4.44 -21.08 23.17
C LYS A 359 2.96 -21.39 22.95
N ILE A 360 2.35 -22.08 23.89
CA ILE A 360 0.91 -22.21 23.95
C ILE A 360 0.35 -20.90 24.51
N VAL A 361 -0.47 -20.23 23.73
CA VAL A 361 -1.18 -19.01 24.16
C VAL A 361 -2.65 -19.35 24.26
N SER A 362 -3.20 -19.25 25.47
CA SER A 362 -4.63 -19.40 25.70
C SER A 362 -5.24 -18.05 26.04
N PHE A 363 -6.38 -17.75 25.43
CA PHE A 363 -7.17 -16.56 25.72
C PHE A 363 -8.65 -16.86 25.53
N ARG A 364 -9.51 -16.04 26.13
CA ARG A 364 -10.94 -16.13 25.94
C ARG A 364 -11.39 -15.16 24.86
N THR A 365 -12.08 -15.68 23.82
CA THR A 365 -12.79 -14.85 22.85
C THR A 365 -14.21 -14.59 23.31
N VAL A 366 -14.71 -13.38 23.03
CA VAL A 366 -16.10 -13.01 23.32
C VAL A 366 -17.09 -13.46 22.24
N GLY A 367 -16.57 -13.81 21.05
CA GLY A 367 -17.37 -14.16 19.87
C GLY A 367 -17.96 -12.95 19.16
N MET A 368 -18.40 -13.19 17.91
CA MET A 368 -18.97 -12.14 17.05
C MET A 368 -20.35 -11.68 17.53
N GLN A 369 -21.12 -12.55 18.19
CA GLN A 369 -22.42 -12.17 18.74
C GLN A 369 -22.28 -11.06 19.79
N ALA A 370 -21.28 -11.14 20.66
CA ALA A 370 -21.04 -10.10 21.66
C ALA A 370 -20.69 -8.74 21.03
N LEU A 371 -20.00 -8.73 19.87
CA LEU A 371 -19.71 -7.49 19.13
C LEU A 371 -20.98 -6.90 18.51
N LEU A 372 -21.83 -7.75 17.91
CA LEU A 372 -23.13 -7.32 17.39
C LEU A 372 -24.01 -6.75 18.51
N ASP A 373 -24.08 -7.45 19.65
CA ASP A 373 -24.86 -7.01 20.82
C ASP A 373 -24.32 -5.67 21.37
N ALA A 374 -22.99 -5.48 21.37
CA ALA A 374 -22.37 -4.22 21.76
C ALA A 374 -22.83 -3.06 20.87
N VAL A 375 -22.81 -3.24 19.55
CA VAL A 375 -23.33 -2.25 18.59
C VAL A 375 -24.82 -1.97 18.85
N ARG A 376 -25.64 -3.01 18.98
CA ARG A 376 -27.09 -2.88 19.16
C ARG A 376 -27.50 -2.34 20.54
N SER A 377 -26.63 -2.48 21.55
CA SER A 377 -26.85 -1.92 22.88
C SER A 377 -26.87 -0.39 22.90
N THR A 378 -26.21 0.25 21.92
CA THR A 378 -26.18 1.71 21.76
C THR A 378 -27.47 2.29 21.16
N GLY A 379 -28.35 1.44 20.65
CA GLY A 379 -29.53 1.83 19.85
C GLY A 379 -29.23 1.97 18.34
N ALA A 380 -28.01 1.66 17.90
CA ALA A 380 -27.63 1.72 16.48
C ALA A 380 -28.47 0.75 15.64
N ARG A 381 -29.03 1.26 14.54
CA ARG A 381 -29.78 0.49 13.55
C ARG A 381 -29.03 0.34 12.22
N ASN A 382 -27.83 0.87 12.13
CA ASN A 382 -26.95 0.82 10.96
C ASN A 382 -26.75 -0.62 10.49
N LEU A 383 -26.46 -0.79 9.20
CA LEU A 383 -26.04 -2.07 8.64
C LEU A 383 -24.77 -2.54 9.36
N VAL A 384 -24.78 -3.79 9.79
CA VAL A 384 -23.61 -4.46 10.41
C VAL A 384 -23.09 -5.53 9.46
N LEU A 385 -21.79 -5.67 9.38
CA LEU A 385 -21.09 -6.68 8.58
C LEU A 385 -20.31 -7.60 9.51
N ALA A 386 -20.37 -8.92 9.27
CA ALA A 386 -19.68 -9.93 10.06
C ALA A 386 -18.88 -10.88 9.16
N GLY A 387 -17.54 -10.85 9.30
CA GLY A 387 -16.64 -11.75 8.60
C GLY A 387 -16.72 -13.19 9.11
N GLY A 388 -16.70 -14.16 8.18
CA GLY A 388 -16.64 -15.58 8.53
C GLY A 388 -15.24 -16.03 8.95
N LEU A 389 -14.96 -17.32 8.88
CA LEU A 389 -13.65 -17.90 9.22
C LEU A 389 -12.66 -17.87 8.03
N ASP A 390 -11.47 -18.47 8.25
CA ASP A 390 -10.38 -18.53 7.24
C ASP A 390 -9.99 -17.15 6.71
N TYR A 391 -9.73 -16.20 7.64
CA TYR A 391 -9.43 -14.80 7.31
C TYR A 391 -10.60 -14.14 6.58
N ALA A 392 -11.79 -14.22 7.18
CA ALA A 392 -13.07 -13.75 6.64
C ALA A 392 -13.46 -14.33 5.26
N TYR A 393 -12.77 -15.35 4.75
CA TYR A 393 -13.09 -15.96 3.46
C TYR A 393 -14.27 -16.92 3.52
N ASP A 394 -14.34 -17.76 4.53
CA ASP A 394 -15.34 -18.81 4.67
C ASP A 394 -16.57 -18.30 5.43
N ALA A 395 -17.62 -17.96 4.72
CA ALA A 395 -18.92 -17.60 5.30
C ALA A 395 -19.87 -18.82 5.43
N SER A 396 -19.45 -20.03 5.01
CA SER A 396 -20.37 -21.18 4.86
C SER A 396 -21.00 -21.65 6.18
N GLY A 397 -20.39 -21.39 7.33
CA GLY A 397 -20.95 -21.72 8.63
C GLY A 397 -22.27 -21.02 8.93
N VAL A 398 -22.47 -19.83 8.35
CA VAL A 398 -23.69 -19.03 8.55
C VAL A 398 -24.95 -19.81 8.16
N ILE A 399 -24.94 -20.48 7.02
CA ILE A 399 -26.08 -21.31 6.55
C ILE A 399 -26.09 -22.72 7.16
N LYS A 400 -25.09 -23.04 8.01
CA LYS A 400 -24.98 -24.31 8.73
C LYS A 400 -25.35 -24.17 10.21
N GLY A 401 -26.06 -23.11 10.58
CA GLY A 401 -26.57 -22.91 11.94
C GLY A 401 -25.76 -21.94 12.81
N PHE A 402 -24.73 -21.28 12.26
CA PHE A 402 -23.92 -20.31 13.00
C PHE A 402 -24.24 -18.84 12.66
N ALA A 403 -25.39 -18.56 12.03
CA ALA A 403 -25.85 -17.19 11.82
C ALA A 403 -25.94 -16.42 13.13
N LEU A 404 -25.49 -15.16 13.12
CA LEU A 404 -25.67 -14.25 14.24
C LEU A 404 -27.16 -13.88 14.38
N LYS A 405 -27.57 -13.60 15.60
CA LYS A 405 -28.95 -13.21 15.93
C LYS A 405 -29.00 -11.70 16.14
N ASP A 406 -29.54 -10.97 15.19
CA ASP A 406 -29.80 -9.54 15.35
C ASP A 406 -31.13 -9.31 16.07
N LYS A 407 -31.36 -8.10 16.59
CA LYS A 407 -32.66 -7.71 17.17
C LYS A 407 -33.73 -7.77 16.09
N GLU A 408 -34.88 -8.39 16.39
CA GLU A 408 -35.97 -8.61 15.44
C GLU A 408 -36.49 -7.31 14.80
N ASP A 409 -36.54 -6.24 15.60
CA ASP A 409 -37.00 -4.92 15.13
C ASP A 409 -35.94 -4.16 14.29
N VAL A 410 -34.71 -4.68 14.21
CA VAL A 410 -33.61 -4.11 13.40
C VAL A 410 -33.30 -5.01 12.22
N ALA A 411 -32.95 -6.27 12.43
CA ALA A 411 -32.65 -7.32 11.45
C ALA A 411 -31.78 -6.80 10.27
N ASN A 412 -30.68 -6.11 10.58
CA ASN A 412 -29.87 -5.38 9.61
C ASN A 412 -28.41 -5.86 9.61
N LEU A 413 -28.18 -7.10 9.15
CA LEU A 413 -26.92 -7.80 9.17
C LEU A 413 -26.62 -8.40 7.79
N ALA A 414 -25.39 -8.23 7.33
CA ALA A 414 -24.82 -8.90 6.17
C ALA A 414 -23.50 -9.61 6.54
N TYR A 415 -23.04 -10.52 5.69
CA TYR A 415 -21.82 -11.26 5.94
C TYR A 415 -20.71 -10.87 4.98
N VAL A 416 -19.46 -11.08 5.41
CA VAL A 416 -18.27 -10.65 4.67
C VAL A 416 -17.55 -11.85 4.06
N ALA A 417 -16.94 -11.64 2.90
CA ALA A 417 -15.96 -12.53 2.30
C ALA A 417 -14.73 -11.75 1.83
N HIS A 418 -13.52 -12.13 2.31
CA HIS A 418 -12.24 -11.64 1.80
C HIS A 418 -11.70 -12.60 0.75
N VAL A 419 -11.51 -12.13 -0.48
CA VAL A 419 -11.18 -13.02 -1.59
C VAL A 419 -9.91 -12.60 -2.30
N TYR A 420 -8.95 -13.51 -2.30
CA TYR A 420 -7.63 -13.34 -2.93
C TYR A 420 -7.29 -14.55 -3.82
N PRO A 421 -6.28 -14.47 -4.72
CA PRO A 421 -5.99 -15.52 -5.70
C PRO A 421 -5.66 -16.91 -5.16
N TRP A 422 -5.39 -17.06 -3.88
CA TRP A 422 -5.12 -18.36 -3.23
C TRP A 422 -6.33 -18.97 -2.52
N LYS A 423 -7.49 -18.35 -2.65
CA LYS A 423 -8.75 -18.82 -2.06
C LYS A 423 -9.58 -19.53 -3.14
N SER A 424 -10.00 -20.75 -2.85
CA SER A 424 -10.73 -21.64 -3.76
C SER A 424 -12.08 -22.08 -3.17
N ASP A 425 -12.95 -22.71 -3.99
CA ASP A 425 -14.31 -23.09 -3.63
C ASP A 425 -15.22 -21.88 -3.39
N TRP A 426 -15.23 -20.93 -4.33
CA TRP A 426 -16.10 -19.75 -4.24
C TRP A 426 -17.58 -20.12 -4.07
N GLN A 427 -18.02 -21.22 -4.72
CA GLN A 427 -19.40 -21.69 -4.62
C GLN A 427 -19.77 -22.05 -3.19
N GLY A 428 -18.99 -22.91 -2.53
CA GLY A 428 -19.29 -23.39 -1.18
C GLY A 428 -19.00 -22.36 -0.08
N LYS A 429 -18.03 -21.46 -0.30
CA LYS A 429 -17.56 -20.55 0.74
C LYS A 429 -18.41 -19.29 0.89
N PHE A 430 -18.89 -18.71 -0.22
CA PHE A 430 -19.68 -17.47 -0.14
C PHE A 430 -20.85 -17.40 -1.13
N LEU A 431 -20.82 -18.04 -2.31
CA LEU A 431 -21.91 -17.92 -3.27
C LEU A 431 -23.19 -18.64 -2.82
N ASP A 432 -23.07 -19.78 -2.13
CA ASP A 432 -24.26 -20.43 -1.55
C ASP A 432 -24.85 -19.60 -0.41
N VAL A 433 -24.00 -18.91 0.37
CA VAL A 433 -24.46 -17.97 1.41
C VAL A 433 -25.15 -16.77 0.78
N ALA A 434 -24.64 -16.26 -0.35
CA ALA A 434 -25.22 -15.13 -1.08
C ALA A 434 -26.66 -15.38 -1.61
N LYS A 435 -27.11 -16.64 -1.68
CA LYS A 435 -28.50 -16.98 -2.00
C LYS A 435 -29.47 -16.70 -0.86
N VAL A 436 -28.96 -16.62 0.38
CA VAL A 436 -29.75 -16.50 1.61
C VAL A 436 -29.54 -15.17 2.31
N HIS A 437 -28.28 -14.73 2.38
CA HIS A 437 -27.86 -13.50 3.05
C HIS A 437 -27.07 -12.60 2.10
N PRO A 438 -27.10 -11.28 2.28
CA PRO A 438 -26.22 -10.40 1.50
C PRO A 438 -24.75 -10.70 1.83
N ILE A 439 -23.92 -10.78 0.78
CA ILE A 439 -22.46 -10.87 0.93
C ILE A 439 -21.82 -9.56 0.50
N VAL A 440 -20.94 -9.05 1.34
CA VAL A 440 -20.07 -7.90 1.06
C VAL A 440 -18.63 -8.38 1.03
N MET A 441 -17.99 -8.32 -0.12
CA MET A 441 -16.55 -8.57 -0.23
C MET A 441 -15.79 -7.33 0.22
N THR A 442 -15.57 -7.18 1.51
CA THR A 442 -14.92 -5.97 2.05
C THR A 442 -13.42 -5.92 1.75
N GLU A 443 -12.83 -7.06 1.38
CA GLU A 443 -11.52 -7.12 0.74
C GLU A 443 -11.55 -8.05 -0.47
N VAL A 444 -11.14 -7.53 -1.61
CA VAL A 444 -10.81 -8.30 -2.81
C VAL A 444 -9.60 -7.68 -3.48
N GLY A 445 -8.58 -8.47 -3.77
CA GLY A 445 -7.34 -7.94 -4.29
C GLY A 445 -6.50 -8.96 -5.05
N CYS A 446 -5.75 -8.48 -6.03
CA CYS A 446 -4.87 -9.31 -6.85
C CYS A 446 -3.61 -8.55 -7.22
N ASP A 447 -2.44 -9.04 -6.80
CA ASP A 447 -1.16 -8.51 -7.28
C ASP A 447 -0.72 -9.25 -8.55
N ALA A 448 -0.07 -8.53 -9.46
CA ALA A 448 0.57 -9.13 -10.62
C ALA A 448 1.76 -10.03 -10.23
N VAL A 449 2.33 -9.79 -9.06
CA VAL A 449 3.47 -10.53 -8.52
C VAL A 449 3.01 -11.42 -7.35
N ARG A 450 3.44 -12.66 -7.40
CA ARG A 450 3.16 -13.63 -6.35
C ARG A 450 3.77 -13.21 -5.00
N TYR A 451 2.97 -13.28 -3.93
CA TYR A 451 3.49 -13.18 -2.57
C TYR A 451 4.27 -14.44 -2.17
N SER A 452 5.42 -14.26 -1.55
CA SER A 452 6.33 -15.36 -1.17
C SER A 452 5.73 -16.34 -0.14
N PHE A 453 4.75 -15.90 0.63
CA PHE A 453 4.07 -16.73 1.63
C PHE A 453 3.02 -17.68 1.02
N ILE A 454 2.65 -17.49 -0.26
CA ILE A 454 1.67 -18.36 -0.93
C ILE A 454 2.38 -19.59 -1.49
N PRO A 455 1.95 -20.81 -1.12
CA PRO A 455 2.51 -22.04 -1.68
C PRO A 455 2.40 -22.09 -3.20
N ALA A 456 3.39 -22.71 -3.87
CA ALA A 456 3.45 -22.75 -5.33
C ALA A 456 2.23 -23.40 -5.99
N ASN A 457 1.67 -24.42 -5.34
CA ASN A 457 0.48 -25.15 -5.80
C ASN A 457 -0.85 -24.41 -5.60
N ARG A 458 -0.82 -23.27 -4.92
CA ARG A 458 -2.00 -22.37 -4.72
C ARG A 458 -1.89 -21.09 -5.54
N HIS A 459 -1.04 -21.10 -6.55
CA HIS A 459 -0.84 -19.94 -7.40
C HIS A 459 -1.84 -19.96 -8.55
N GLU A 460 -2.69 -18.96 -8.54
CA GLU A 460 -3.48 -18.58 -9.70
C GLU A 460 -2.68 -17.65 -10.61
N ASN A 461 -2.99 -17.69 -11.90
CA ASN A 461 -2.50 -16.69 -12.83
C ASN A 461 -3.27 -15.37 -12.58
N PRO A 462 -2.61 -14.30 -12.13
CA PRO A 462 -3.30 -13.05 -11.78
C PRO A 462 -4.03 -12.43 -12.96
N TYR A 463 -3.51 -12.59 -14.19
CA TYR A 463 -4.11 -12.01 -15.40
C TYR A 463 -5.40 -12.72 -15.85
N THR A 464 -5.66 -13.91 -15.37
CA THR A 464 -6.96 -14.60 -15.55
C THR A 464 -7.84 -14.45 -14.30
N TRP A 465 -7.24 -14.49 -13.11
CA TRP A 465 -7.99 -14.43 -11.86
C TRP A 465 -8.69 -13.07 -11.67
N ALA A 466 -8.00 -11.95 -11.91
CA ALA A 466 -8.56 -10.63 -11.68
C ALA A 466 -9.82 -10.35 -12.54
N PRO A 467 -9.82 -10.57 -13.87
CA PRO A 467 -11.05 -10.41 -14.65
C PRO A 467 -12.14 -11.43 -14.30
N ASP A 468 -11.79 -12.69 -13.97
CA ASP A 468 -12.77 -13.70 -13.56
C ASP A 468 -13.44 -13.32 -12.23
N MET A 469 -12.70 -12.78 -11.27
CA MET A 469 -13.25 -12.33 -9.99
C MET A 469 -14.19 -11.13 -10.18
N ILE A 470 -13.81 -10.13 -10.97
CA ILE A 470 -14.67 -8.98 -11.24
C ILE A 470 -15.93 -9.44 -12.00
N ALA A 471 -15.81 -10.37 -12.96
CA ALA A 471 -16.95 -10.96 -13.64
C ALA A 471 -17.90 -11.70 -12.67
N CYS A 472 -17.35 -12.45 -11.71
CA CYS A 472 -18.11 -13.10 -10.64
C CYS A 472 -18.88 -12.08 -9.80
N ILE A 473 -18.20 -11.01 -9.33
CA ILE A 473 -18.83 -9.91 -8.59
C ILE A 473 -19.98 -9.29 -9.38
N GLN A 474 -19.78 -9.00 -10.65
CA GLN A 474 -20.81 -8.40 -11.52
C GLN A 474 -21.98 -9.36 -11.80
N LYS A 475 -21.69 -10.63 -12.08
CA LYS A 475 -22.69 -11.66 -12.37
C LYS A 475 -23.64 -11.90 -11.21
N TYR A 476 -23.10 -11.98 -10.00
CA TYR A 476 -23.88 -12.27 -8.78
C TYR A 476 -24.29 -11.01 -8.01
N LYS A 477 -23.95 -9.82 -8.51
CA LYS A 477 -24.23 -8.52 -7.86
C LYS A 477 -23.73 -8.47 -6.43
N LEU A 478 -22.54 -9.07 -6.17
CA LEU A 478 -21.93 -9.04 -4.86
C LEU A 478 -21.48 -7.61 -4.53
N HIS A 479 -21.76 -7.15 -3.33
CA HIS A 479 -21.20 -5.89 -2.83
C HIS A 479 -19.69 -6.05 -2.60
N TRP A 480 -18.91 -4.99 -2.86
CA TRP A 480 -17.45 -5.13 -2.74
C TRP A 480 -16.70 -3.83 -2.52
N THR A 481 -15.56 -3.93 -1.85
CA THR A 481 -14.52 -2.91 -1.80
C THR A 481 -13.18 -3.53 -2.18
N ALA A 482 -12.52 -2.95 -3.18
CA ALA A 482 -11.22 -3.43 -3.62
C ALA A 482 -10.12 -3.03 -2.62
N PHE A 483 -9.26 -3.95 -2.28
CA PHE A 483 -8.08 -3.73 -1.45
C PHE A 483 -6.84 -3.58 -2.36
N SER A 484 -5.99 -2.55 -2.29
CA SER A 484 -6.05 -1.40 -1.39
C SER A 484 -5.92 -0.07 -2.16
N PHE A 485 -6.74 0.92 -1.87
CA PHE A 485 -6.64 2.27 -2.46
C PHE A 485 -5.48 3.02 -1.83
N HIS A 486 -4.29 2.49 -2.04
CA HIS A 486 -3.04 2.94 -1.44
C HIS A 486 -1.90 2.82 -2.47
N ARG A 487 -0.78 3.56 -2.23
CA ARG A 487 0.38 3.59 -3.13
C ARG A 487 1.42 2.49 -2.86
N SER A 488 1.35 1.86 -1.70
CA SER A 488 2.34 0.84 -1.26
C SER A 488 1.75 -0.31 -0.46
N CYS A 489 0.55 -0.19 0.11
CA CYS A 489 -0.15 -1.31 0.73
C CYS A 489 -0.61 -2.27 -0.36
N GLY A 490 -0.18 -3.51 -0.30
CA GLY A 490 -0.40 -4.49 -1.37
C GLY A 490 -1.69 -5.28 -1.27
N PRO A 491 -2.37 -5.53 -2.38
CA PRO A 491 -2.04 -5.10 -3.75
C PRO A 491 -2.38 -3.63 -4.00
N PRO A 492 -1.38 -2.78 -4.32
CA PRO A 492 -1.59 -1.35 -4.45
C PRO A 492 -2.39 -1.00 -5.71
N MET A 493 -3.39 -0.14 -5.55
CA MET A 493 -4.18 0.34 -6.67
C MET A 493 -3.70 1.68 -7.23
N LEU A 494 -2.92 2.44 -6.47
CA LEU A 494 -2.43 3.76 -6.85
C LEU A 494 -0.95 3.77 -7.19
N MET A 495 -0.57 4.45 -8.27
CA MET A 495 0.81 4.75 -8.59
C MET A 495 1.45 5.64 -7.51
N LYS A 496 2.78 5.54 -7.34
CA LYS A 496 3.53 6.52 -6.55
C LYS A 496 3.51 7.88 -7.25
N GLY A 497 3.35 8.94 -6.49
CA GLY A 497 3.26 10.31 -7.01
C GLY A 497 1.94 10.98 -6.67
N ASP A 498 1.68 12.13 -7.29
CA ASP A 498 0.48 12.91 -7.05
C ASP A 498 -0.73 12.39 -7.84
N GLY A 499 -1.92 12.65 -7.32
CA GLY A 499 -3.19 12.24 -7.91
C GLY A 499 -3.53 10.76 -7.63
N PHE A 500 -4.63 10.32 -8.25
CA PHE A 500 -5.20 8.99 -8.07
C PHE A 500 -5.06 8.12 -9.33
N VAL A 501 -3.83 8.11 -9.88
CA VAL A 501 -3.49 7.35 -11.08
C VAL A 501 -3.48 5.85 -10.73
N PRO A 502 -4.22 5.00 -11.46
CA PRO A 502 -4.25 3.57 -11.19
C PRO A 502 -2.91 2.90 -11.51
N THR A 503 -2.55 1.89 -10.73
CA THR A 503 -1.49 0.96 -11.14
C THR A 503 -1.87 0.25 -12.44
N PRO A 504 -0.89 -0.17 -13.27
CA PRO A 504 -1.17 -0.76 -14.60
C PRO A 504 -1.95 -2.09 -14.56
N PHE A 505 -2.02 -2.74 -13.42
CA PHE A 505 -2.71 -4.02 -13.25
C PHE A 505 -3.97 -3.89 -12.38
N TRP A 506 -3.89 -4.11 -11.07
CA TRP A 506 -5.07 -4.17 -10.20
C TRP A 506 -5.85 -2.86 -10.17
N GLY A 507 -5.14 -1.73 -10.02
CA GLY A 507 -5.77 -0.43 -10.06
C GLY A 507 -6.54 -0.15 -11.36
N ALA A 508 -5.98 -0.55 -12.51
CA ALA A 508 -6.65 -0.39 -13.81
C ALA A 508 -7.92 -1.23 -13.92
N PHE A 509 -7.90 -2.50 -13.48
CA PHE A 509 -9.08 -3.35 -13.46
C PHE A 509 -10.19 -2.79 -12.57
N VAL A 510 -9.85 -2.37 -11.34
CA VAL A 510 -10.80 -1.82 -10.38
C VAL A 510 -11.41 -0.52 -10.91
N ARG A 511 -10.58 0.42 -11.39
CA ARG A 511 -11.07 1.68 -11.95
C ARG A 511 -12.00 1.47 -13.14
N ALA A 512 -11.68 0.53 -14.02
CA ALA A 512 -12.54 0.17 -15.15
C ALA A 512 -13.89 -0.38 -14.66
N ALA A 513 -13.88 -1.29 -13.68
CA ALA A 513 -15.12 -1.86 -13.11
C ALA A 513 -15.99 -0.79 -12.45
N LEU A 514 -15.42 0.08 -11.61
CA LEU A 514 -16.13 1.19 -10.95
C LEU A 514 -16.65 2.22 -11.96
N SER A 515 -16.02 2.34 -13.14
CA SER A 515 -16.48 3.18 -14.25
C SER A 515 -17.53 2.51 -15.14
N GLY A 516 -17.98 1.30 -14.79
CA GLY A 516 -19.05 0.59 -15.50
C GLY A 516 -18.60 -0.39 -16.59
N SER A 517 -17.30 -0.62 -16.75
CA SER A 517 -16.80 -1.66 -17.68
C SER A 517 -17.31 -3.04 -17.26
N GLN A 518 -17.78 -3.82 -18.23
CA GLN A 518 -18.29 -5.17 -18.01
C GLN A 518 -17.19 -6.20 -18.24
N PHE A 519 -17.11 -7.16 -17.34
CA PHE A 519 -16.23 -8.32 -17.41
C PHE A 519 -17.08 -9.57 -17.53
N THR A 520 -16.66 -10.51 -18.36
CA THR A 520 -17.43 -11.74 -18.61
C THR A 520 -16.52 -12.94 -18.37
N SER A 521 -16.95 -13.82 -17.50
CA SER A 521 -16.36 -15.13 -17.27
C SER A 521 -17.37 -16.02 -16.55
N ASP A 522 -17.36 -17.30 -16.88
CA ASP A 522 -18.13 -18.32 -16.16
C ASP A 522 -17.26 -19.16 -15.24
N ARG A 523 -15.97 -18.85 -15.19
CA ARG A 523 -15.01 -19.60 -14.38
C ARG A 523 -15.13 -19.21 -12.91
N LEU A 524 -15.45 -20.21 -12.08
CA LEU A 524 -15.37 -20.14 -10.62
C LEU A 524 -14.09 -20.86 -10.14
N ARG A 525 -13.65 -20.52 -8.96
CA ARG A 525 -12.48 -21.12 -8.31
C ARG A 525 -12.88 -22.03 -7.17
#